data_ee0e68121c76a33e8cb0e91bed38f38d
#
_entry.id   ee0e68121c76a33e8cb0e91bed38f38d
#
_cell.length_a   1.000
_cell.length_b   1.000
_cell.length_c   1.000
_cell.angle_alpha   90.00
_cell.angle_beta   90.00
_cell.angle_gamma   90.00
#
_symmetry.space_group_name_H-M   'P 1'
#
loop_
_entity.id
_entity.type
_entity.pdbx_description
1 polymer ?
#
loop_
_entity_poly.entity_id
_entity_poly.type
_entity_poly.pdbx_seq_one_letter_code
_entity_poly.pdbx_strand_id
1 'polypeptide(L)'
;SSLKVGFTEDFGVCPVDAVVREAFRTRVAALEGRVALCEPVDLALTDDAHRVFDILRAEAFLAAYGEAFRSAPESLGPNVRANVEMATAITLADRAWAHLEQTRIARRFARAFERYDLIVAPVTPVSPFSWTELYATEVDGVPARNYYHWLSLTYVVTLATNPALSLPCGRDARGMPFGLQLIGRLRGDVALLSMAQALEQAWAGDAALARPVPDLAALARSAVDLKAPVTHPPLEGKVAAGAGAATAV
;
A
#
# COMPACT_ATOMS: atom_id res chain seq x y z
N SER A 1 -17.00 -11.58 -19.52
CA SER A 1 -16.34 -10.27 -19.66
C SER A 1 -15.16 -10.39 -20.60
N SER A 2 -14.91 -9.39 -21.45
CA SER A 2 -13.70 -9.30 -22.30
C SER A 2 -12.46 -8.80 -21.55
N LEU A 3 -12.58 -8.53 -20.24
CA LEU A 3 -11.55 -7.95 -19.39
C LEU A 3 -10.31 -8.85 -19.31
N LYS A 4 -9.13 -8.26 -19.48
CA LYS A 4 -7.83 -8.92 -19.30
C LYS A 4 -7.19 -8.42 -18.01
N VAL A 5 -6.93 -9.32 -17.09
CA VAL A 5 -6.40 -9.01 -15.76
C VAL A 5 -5.01 -9.60 -15.60
N GLY A 6 -4.04 -8.76 -15.27
CA GLY A 6 -2.77 -9.19 -14.72
C GLY A 6 -2.82 -9.18 -13.20
N PHE A 7 -2.17 -10.13 -12.53
CA PHE A 7 -2.10 -10.11 -11.06
C PHE A 7 -0.68 -10.27 -10.53
N THR A 8 -0.43 -9.71 -9.37
CA THR A 8 0.83 -9.89 -8.64
C THR A 8 0.57 -9.90 -7.14
N GLU A 9 1.26 -10.75 -6.41
CA GLU A 9 1.12 -10.83 -4.95
C GLU A 9 1.94 -9.77 -4.23
N ASP A 10 3.07 -9.34 -4.84
CA ASP A 10 4.14 -8.62 -4.14
C ASP A 10 4.97 -7.70 -5.03
N PHE A 11 4.60 -7.53 -6.30
CA PHE A 11 5.38 -6.80 -7.31
C PHE A 11 6.83 -7.31 -7.49
N GLY A 12 7.16 -8.47 -6.92
CA GLY A 12 8.51 -9.03 -6.93
C GLY A 12 9.49 -8.40 -5.93
N VAL A 13 9.05 -7.40 -5.14
CA VAL A 13 9.92 -6.60 -4.25
C VAL A 13 9.34 -6.35 -2.85
N CYS A 14 8.09 -6.73 -2.59
CA CYS A 14 7.43 -6.45 -1.32
C CYS A 14 7.24 -7.75 -0.52
N PRO A 15 7.68 -7.84 0.74
CA PRO A 15 7.26 -8.94 1.61
C PRO A 15 5.75 -8.87 1.82
N VAL A 16 5.08 -10.02 1.94
CA VAL A 16 3.62 -10.14 2.14
C VAL A 16 3.32 -11.32 3.03
N ASP A 17 2.56 -11.12 4.10
CA ASP A 17 2.17 -12.17 5.03
C ASP A 17 1.43 -13.33 4.34
N ALA A 18 1.68 -14.56 4.78
CA ALA A 18 1.05 -15.75 4.23
C ALA A 18 -0.48 -15.69 4.25
N VAL A 19 -1.09 -15.12 5.29
CA VAL A 19 -2.55 -14.95 5.38
C VAL A 19 -3.10 -14.02 4.30
N VAL A 20 -2.35 -12.98 3.95
CA VAL A 20 -2.73 -12.03 2.89
C VAL A 20 -2.57 -12.67 1.52
N ARG A 21 -1.47 -13.42 1.29
CA ARG A 21 -1.25 -14.18 0.04
C ARG A 21 -2.38 -15.18 -0.20
N GLU A 22 -2.76 -15.94 0.81
CA GLU A 22 -3.84 -16.92 0.71
C GLU A 22 -5.19 -16.26 0.39
N ALA A 23 -5.51 -15.18 1.11
CA ALA A 23 -6.71 -14.39 0.83
C ALA A 23 -6.70 -13.84 -0.60
N PHE A 24 -5.57 -13.34 -1.08
CA PHE A 24 -5.41 -12.84 -2.44
C PHE A 24 -5.61 -13.92 -3.49
N ARG A 25 -4.94 -15.09 -3.33
CA ARG A 25 -5.06 -16.24 -4.26
C ARG A 25 -6.51 -16.69 -4.41
N THR A 26 -7.26 -16.73 -3.32
CA THR A 26 -8.70 -17.06 -3.35
C THR A 26 -9.48 -16.07 -4.24
N ARG A 27 -9.15 -14.77 -4.21
CA ARG A 27 -9.82 -13.75 -5.05
C ARG A 27 -9.39 -13.84 -6.50
N VAL A 28 -8.10 -14.13 -6.76
CA VAL A 28 -7.61 -14.39 -8.12
C VAL A 28 -8.32 -15.59 -8.72
N ALA A 29 -8.42 -16.68 -8.00
CA ALA A 29 -9.17 -17.88 -8.46
C ALA A 29 -10.64 -17.56 -8.78
N ALA A 30 -11.27 -16.65 -8.01
CA ALA A 30 -12.63 -16.22 -8.28
C ALA A 30 -12.75 -15.31 -9.52
N LEU A 31 -11.67 -14.67 -9.97
CA LEU A 31 -11.63 -13.94 -11.24
C LEU A 31 -11.47 -14.87 -12.43
N GLU A 32 -10.76 -15.97 -12.28
CA GLU A 32 -10.57 -16.98 -13.32
C GLU A 32 -11.95 -17.50 -13.79
N GLY A 33 -12.14 -17.63 -15.08
CA GLY A 33 -13.41 -18.01 -15.68
C GLY A 33 -14.48 -16.91 -15.74
N ARG A 34 -14.29 -15.75 -15.11
CA ARG A 34 -15.19 -14.58 -15.20
C ARG A 34 -14.66 -13.47 -16.11
N VAL A 35 -13.36 -13.51 -16.41
CA VAL A 35 -12.65 -12.56 -17.29
C VAL A 35 -12.04 -13.30 -18.48
N ALA A 36 -11.68 -12.58 -19.52
CA ALA A 36 -11.14 -13.17 -20.75
C ALA A 36 -9.72 -13.70 -20.54
N LEU A 37 -8.96 -13.09 -19.62
CA LEU A 37 -7.60 -13.46 -19.25
C LEU A 37 -7.37 -13.11 -17.79
N CYS A 38 -6.78 -14.04 -17.03
CA CYS A 38 -6.28 -13.80 -15.67
C CYS A 38 -4.95 -14.54 -15.52
N GLU A 39 -3.85 -13.82 -15.45
CA GLU A 39 -2.51 -14.42 -15.41
C GLU A 39 -1.54 -13.58 -14.56
N PRO A 40 -0.46 -14.19 -14.04
CA PRO A 40 0.58 -13.44 -13.34
C PRO A 40 1.21 -12.37 -14.24
N VAL A 41 1.48 -11.19 -13.66
CA VAL A 41 2.24 -10.12 -14.32
C VAL A 41 3.55 -9.88 -13.59
N ASP A 42 4.65 -9.92 -14.34
CA ASP A 42 5.96 -9.47 -13.87
C ASP A 42 6.21 -8.05 -14.40
N LEU A 43 6.34 -7.10 -13.48
CA LEU A 43 6.67 -5.70 -13.80
C LEU A 43 8.20 -5.48 -13.83
N ALA A 44 8.98 -6.52 -13.58
CA ALA A 44 10.44 -6.49 -13.52
C ALA A 44 10.98 -5.37 -12.59
N LEU A 45 10.28 -5.12 -11.46
CA LEU A 45 10.73 -4.15 -10.48
C LEU A 45 11.94 -4.70 -9.71
N THR A 46 12.70 -3.78 -9.12
CA THR A 46 13.87 -4.10 -8.28
C THR A 46 13.73 -3.37 -6.94
N ASP A 47 14.52 -3.77 -5.94
CA ASP A 47 14.55 -3.14 -4.62
C ASP A 47 14.86 -1.63 -4.67
N ASP A 48 15.38 -1.14 -5.80
CA ASP A 48 15.53 0.30 -6.05
C ASP A 48 14.22 1.08 -5.91
N ALA A 49 13.06 0.44 -6.15
CA ALA A 49 11.76 1.06 -5.94
C ALA A 49 11.58 1.60 -4.51
N HIS A 50 12.12 0.92 -3.51
CA HIS A 50 12.06 1.37 -2.13
C HIS A 50 12.92 2.63 -1.92
N ARG A 51 14.15 2.64 -2.41
CA ARG A 51 15.03 3.82 -2.35
C ARG A 51 14.47 5.01 -3.11
N VAL A 52 13.88 4.77 -4.28
CA VAL A 52 13.19 5.83 -5.05
C VAL A 52 12.08 6.46 -4.23
N PHE A 53 11.26 5.63 -3.57
CA PHE A 53 10.17 6.14 -2.74
C PHE A 53 10.71 6.94 -1.54
N ASP A 54 11.74 6.44 -0.85
CA ASP A 54 12.37 7.11 0.28
C ASP A 54 12.84 8.53 -0.11
N ILE A 55 13.55 8.67 -1.23
CA ILE A 55 14.07 9.95 -1.72
C ILE A 55 12.93 10.92 -2.09
N LEU A 56 11.98 10.47 -2.92
CA LEU A 56 10.89 11.34 -3.38
C LEU A 56 9.92 11.71 -2.25
N ARG A 57 9.71 10.81 -1.30
CA ARG A 57 8.96 11.09 -0.08
C ARG A 57 9.65 12.16 0.77
N ALA A 58 10.94 12.00 1.03
CA ALA A 58 11.71 12.95 1.81
C ALA A 58 11.72 14.36 1.16
N GLU A 59 11.87 14.43 -0.16
CA GLU A 59 11.74 15.66 -0.93
C GLU A 59 10.37 16.34 -0.71
N ALA A 60 9.28 15.57 -0.78
CA ALA A 60 7.94 16.09 -0.56
C ALA A 60 7.74 16.60 0.87
N PHE A 61 8.32 15.92 1.87
CA PHE A 61 8.28 16.37 3.26
C PHE A 61 9.12 17.64 3.48
N LEU A 62 10.28 17.76 2.87
CA LEU A 62 11.08 18.98 2.91
C LEU A 62 10.33 20.17 2.30
N ALA A 63 9.67 19.96 1.17
CA ALA A 63 8.88 21.01 0.52
C ALA A 63 7.69 21.45 1.39
N ALA A 64 7.01 20.53 2.07
CA ALA A 64 5.84 20.83 2.87
C ALA A 64 6.16 21.36 4.28
N TYR A 65 7.22 20.86 4.91
CA TYR A 65 7.49 21.07 6.33
C TYR A 65 8.85 21.70 6.63
N GLY A 66 9.69 21.96 5.62
CA GLY A 66 11.06 22.44 5.81
C GLY A 66 11.13 23.79 6.52
N GLU A 67 10.17 24.70 6.34
CA GLU A 67 10.11 25.95 7.07
C GLU A 67 9.76 25.74 8.55
N ALA A 68 8.70 24.97 8.83
CA ALA A 68 8.31 24.64 10.20
C ALA A 68 9.42 23.87 10.92
N PHE A 69 10.12 22.97 10.21
CA PHE A 69 11.25 22.25 10.78
C PHE A 69 12.41 23.18 11.21
N ARG A 70 12.65 24.28 10.50
CA ARG A 70 13.70 25.27 10.86
C ARG A 70 13.28 26.21 11.98
N SER A 71 11.99 26.62 12.00
CA SER A 71 11.49 27.67 12.90
C SER A 71 10.88 27.14 14.18
N ALA A 72 10.25 25.97 14.17
CA ALA A 72 9.54 25.37 15.30
C ALA A 72 9.51 23.83 15.19
N PRO A 73 10.65 23.14 15.24
CA PRO A 73 10.72 21.69 15.02
C PRO A 73 9.90 20.89 16.04
N GLU A 74 9.68 21.42 17.23
CA GLU A 74 8.85 20.81 18.29
C GLU A 74 7.36 20.74 17.92
N SER A 75 6.89 21.57 16.99
CA SER A 75 5.52 21.54 16.47
C SER A 75 5.25 20.33 15.55
N LEU A 76 6.31 19.66 15.09
CA LEU A 76 6.22 18.55 14.16
C LEU A 76 6.34 17.22 14.90
N GLY A 77 5.49 16.26 14.52
CA GLY A 77 5.59 14.90 15.01
C GLY A 77 6.90 14.21 14.60
N PRO A 78 7.36 13.17 15.35
CA PRO A 78 8.67 12.56 15.15
C PRO A 78 8.87 12.01 13.73
N ASN A 79 7.84 11.39 13.13
CA ASN A 79 7.93 10.86 11.77
C ASN A 79 8.09 11.97 10.71
N VAL A 80 7.47 13.13 10.93
CA VAL A 80 7.62 14.28 10.02
C VAL A 80 9.04 14.81 10.09
N ARG A 81 9.57 15.00 11.31
CA ARG A 81 10.96 15.43 11.53
C ARG A 81 11.95 14.50 10.86
N ALA A 82 11.82 13.17 11.10
CA ALA A 82 12.71 12.18 10.50
C ALA A 82 12.73 12.21 8.96
N ASN A 83 11.56 12.45 8.31
CA ASN A 83 11.52 12.59 6.85
C ASN A 83 12.22 13.88 6.37
N VAL A 84 12.05 15.01 7.08
CA VAL A 84 12.75 16.26 6.72
C VAL A 84 14.25 16.13 6.97
N GLU A 85 14.68 15.50 8.06
CA GLU A 85 16.10 15.20 8.34
C GLU A 85 16.70 14.33 7.23
N MET A 86 16.02 13.24 6.83
CA MET A 86 16.44 12.41 5.70
C MET A 86 16.66 13.26 4.44
N ALA A 87 15.76 14.19 4.16
CA ALA A 87 15.84 15.04 2.98
C ALA A 87 17.10 15.94 2.97
N THR A 88 17.61 16.35 4.13
CA THR A 88 18.81 17.19 4.22
C THR A 88 20.09 16.43 3.82
N ALA A 89 20.09 15.12 3.87
CA ALA A 89 21.21 14.26 3.46
C ALA A 89 21.16 13.87 1.98
N ILE A 90 20.03 14.08 1.29
CA ILE A 90 19.82 13.71 -0.11
C ILE A 90 20.51 14.73 -1.02
N THR A 91 21.38 14.23 -1.91
CA THR A 91 22.07 15.06 -2.89
C THR A 91 21.22 15.30 -4.13
N LEU A 92 21.61 16.31 -4.94
CA LEU A 92 21.00 16.52 -6.26
C LEU A 92 21.16 15.32 -7.18
N ALA A 93 22.27 14.58 -7.06
CA ALA A 93 22.52 13.36 -7.84
C ALA A 93 21.53 12.24 -7.43
N ASP A 94 21.26 12.06 -6.15
CA ASP A 94 20.25 11.10 -5.65
C ASP A 94 18.85 11.43 -6.19
N ARG A 95 18.47 12.70 -6.17
CA ARG A 95 17.19 13.16 -6.73
C ARG A 95 17.09 12.89 -8.24
N ALA A 96 18.12 13.24 -8.98
CA ALA A 96 18.15 13.00 -10.43
C ALA A 96 18.03 11.51 -10.74
N TRP A 97 18.74 10.67 -9.99
CA TRP A 97 18.64 9.21 -10.09
C TRP A 97 17.21 8.73 -9.76
N ALA A 98 16.62 9.19 -8.65
CA ALA A 98 15.30 8.77 -8.24
C ALA A 98 14.21 9.12 -9.28
N HIS A 99 14.25 10.31 -9.87
CA HIS A 99 13.33 10.71 -10.94
C HIS A 99 13.52 9.87 -12.23
N LEU A 100 14.75 9.50 -12.55
CA LEU A 100 15.03 8.61 -13.68
C LEU A 100 14.44 7.22 -13.43
N GLU A 101 14.67 6.65 -12.24
CA GLU A 101 14.13 5.33 -11.87
C GLU A 101 12.61 5.35 -11.77
N GLN A 102 12.01 6.41 -11.22
CA GLN A 102 10.55 6.60 -11.23
C GLN A 102 9.99 6.55 -12.66
N THR A 103 10.66 7.20 -13.60
CA THR A 103 10.28 7.16 -15.02
C THR A 103 10.36 5.74 -15.58
N ARG A 104 11.39 4.96 -15.19
CA ARG A 104 11.53 3.56 -15.59
C ARG A 104 10.41 2.69 -15.03
N ILE A 105 10.05 2.88 -13.75
CA ILE A 105 8.92 2.19 -13.10
C ILE A 105 7.62 2.51 -13.84
N ALA A 106 7.32 3.78 -14.10
CA ALA A 106 6.12 4.19 -14.83
C ALA A 106 6.03 3.55 -16.24
N ARG A 107 7.17 3.46 -16.95
CA ARG A 107 7.22 2.79 -18.25
C ARG A 107 6.98 1.29 -18.18
N ARG A 108 7.39 0.61 -17.09
CA ARG A 108 7.12 -0.82 -16.88
C ARG A 108 5.63 -1.07 -16.71
N PHE A 109 4.94 -0.25 -15.90
CA PHE A 109 3.48 -0.29 -15.78
C PHE A 109 2.80 0.00 -17.13
N ALA A 110 3.24 1.04 -17.85
CA ALA A 110 2.67 1.38 -19.16
C ALA A 110 2.74 0.20 -20.14
N ARG A 111 3.88 -0.52 -20.20
CA ARG A 111 4.03 -1.73 -21.02
C ARG A 111 3.10 -2.86 -20.60
N ALA A 112 2.93 -3.10 -19.29
CA ALA A 112 1.97 -4.10 -18.80
C ALA A 112 0.56 -3.78 -19.26
N PHE A 113 0.18 -2.50 -19.28
CA PHE A 113 -1.12 -2.03 -19.78
C PHE A 113 -1.29 -2.07 -21.31
N GLU A 114 -0.28 -2.46 -22.07
CA GLU A 114 -0.47 -2.84 -23.49
C GLU A 114 -1.19 -4.19 -23.60
N ARG A 115 -1.04 -5.07 -22.61
CA ARG A 115 -1.64 -6.42 -22.56
C ARG A 115 -2.86 -6.49 -21.67
N TYR A 116 -2.87 -5.78 -20.52
CA TYR A 116 -3.93 -5.87 -19.52
C TYR A 116 -4.78 -4.61 -19.47
N ASP A 117 -6.04 -4.79 -19.13
CA ASP A 117 -6.98 -3.70 -18.86
C ASP A 117 -6.94 -3.29 -17.39
N LEU A 118 -6.61 -4.25 -16.52
CA LEU A 118 -6.55 -4.11 -15.06
C LEU A 118 -5.36 -4.91 -14.52
N ILE A 119 -4.66 -4.34 -13.54
CA ILE A 119 -3.70 -5.09 -12.71
C ILE A 119 -4.26 -5.17 -11.30
N VAL A 120 -4.18 -6.34 -10.66
CA VAL A 120 -4.65 -6.54 -9.28
C VAL A 120 -3.53 -7.02 -8.37
N ALA A 121 -3.56 -6.53 -7.12
CA ALA A 121 -2.62 -6.88 -6.06
C ALA A 121 -3.33 -6.81 -4.70
N PRO A 122 -2.77 -7.35 -3.60
CA PRO A 122 -3.24 -7.01 -2.26
C PRO A 122 -3.06 -5.51 -2.00
N VAL A 123 -3.91 -4.91 -1.15
CA VAL A 123 -3.77 -3.49 -0.78
C VAL A 123 -2.61 -3.30 0.20
N THR A 124 -2.59 -4.12 1.25
CA THR A 124 -1.57 -4.10 2.30
C THR A 124 -0.95 -5.48 2.44
N PRO A 125 0.33 -5.57 2.77
CA PRO A 125 1.02 -6.84 2.92
C PRO A 125 0.73 -7.54 4.25
N VAL A 126 0.02 -6.90 5.16
CA VAL A 126 -0.34 -7.42 6.48
C VAL A 126 -1.84 -7.36 6.69
N SER A 127 -2.39 -8.30 7.46
CA SER A 127 -3.74 -8.23 7.99
C SER A 127 -3.84 -7.08 9.02
N PRO A 128 -5.03 -6.52 9.28
CA PRO A 128 -5.20 -5.53 10.33
C PRO A 128 -4.59 -5.99 11.66
N PHE A 129 -3.81 -5.11 12.28
CA PHE A 129 -3.11 -5.35 13.55
C PHE A 129 -3.68 -4.48 14.66
N SER A 130 -3.17 -4.59 15.89
CA SER A 130 -3.67 -3.83 17.03
C SER A 130 -3.60 -2.33 16.78
N TRP A 131 -4.67 -1.61 17.11
CA TRP A 131 -4.69 -0.14 17.07
C TRP A 131 -3.65 0.52 18.01
N THR A 132 -3.13 -0.23 18.99
CA THR A 132 -2.06 0.23 19.88
C THR A 132 -0.68 0.22 19.19
N GLU A 133 -0.57 -0.39 18.01
CA GLU A 133 0.64 -0.40 17.20
C GLU A 133 0.54 0.67 16.11
N LEU A 134 1.53 1.55 16.07
CA LEU A 134 1.52 2.66 15.11
C LEU A 134 1.73 2.17 13.66
N TYR A 135 2.45 1.08 13.49
CA TYR A 135 2.75 0.46 12.19
C TYR A 135 3.20 -0.99 12.39
N ALA A 136 3.10 -1.80 11.34
CA ALA A 136 3.64 -3.15 11.36
C ALA A 136 5.18 -3.11 11.40
N THR A 137 5.76 -3.71 12.43
CA THR A 137 7.22 -3.73 12.64
C THR A 137 7.92 -4.82 11.85
N GLU A 138 7.17 -5.78 11.32
CA GLU A 138 7.64 -6.82 10.42
C GLU A 138 6.53 -7.23 9.43
N VAL A 139 6.90 -7.85 8.33
CA VAL A 139 6.01 -8.45 7.34
C VAL A 139 6.60 -9.80 6.93
N ASP A 140 5.86 -10.89 7.12
CA ASP A 140 6.30 -12.25 6.80
C ASP A 140 7.68 -12.61 7.42
N GLY A 141 7.91 -12.17 8.66
CA GLY A 141 9.18 -12.35 9.36
C GLY A 141 10.32 -11.42 8.90
N VAL A 142 10.07 -10.56 7.92
CA VAL A 142 11.05 -9.56 7.46
C VAL A 142 10.85 -8.25 8.25
N PRO A 143 11.84 -7.78 9.02
CA PRO A 143 11.74 -6.52 9.76
C PRO A 143 11.45 -5.34 8.83
N ALA A 144 10.52 -4.47 9.24
CA ALA A 144 10.22 -3.25 8.51
C ALA A 144 11.42 -2.30 8.55
N ARG A 145 11.86 -1.79 7.40
CA ARG A 145 12.99 -0.85 7.27
C ARG A 145 12.70 0.50 7.92
N ASN A 146 11.43 0.89 7.93
CA ASN A 146 10.94 2.14 8.52
C ASN A 146 9.42 2.03 8.76
N TYR A 147 8.83 3.07 9.34
CA TYR A 147 7.42 3.09 9.73
C TYR A 147 6.41 3.03 8.57
N TYR A 148 6.84 3.19 7.32
CA TYR A 148 5.99 3.09 6.13
C TYR A 148 6.33 1.91 5.21
N HIS A 149 7.32 1.08 5.54
CA HIS A 149 7.70 -0.06 4.69
C HIS A 149 6.56 -1.06 4.49
N TRP A 150 5.71 -1.24 5.48
CA TRP A 150 4.50 -2.05 5.36
C TRP A 150 3.47 -1.50 4.35
N LEU A 151 3.68 -0.31 3.81
CA LEU A 151 2.86 0.28 2.72
C LEU A 151 3.46 0.01 1.33
N SER A 152 4.44 -0.89 1.22
CA SER A 152 5.19 -1.11 -0.03
C SER A 152 4.30 -1.43 -1.24
N LEU A 153 3.26 -2.24 -1.07
CA LEU A 153 2.32 -2.58 -2.15
C LEU A 153 1.57 -1.36 -2.71
N THR A 154 1.37 -0.32 -1.92
CA THR A 154 0.69 0.91 -2.37
C THR A 154 1.65 1.95 -2.89
N TYR A 155 2.80 2.15 -2.25
CA TYR A 155 3.71 3.20 -2.71
C TYR A 155 4.43 2.84 -4.02
N VAL A 156 4.63 1.56 -4.32
CA VAL A 156 5.15 1.12 -5.63
C VAL A 156 4.21 1.58 -6.76
N VAL A 157 2.90 1.47 -6.56
CA VAL A 157 1.89 1.96 -7.51
C VAL A 157 1.90 3.50 -7.57
N THR A 158 2.07 4.16 -6.41
CA THR A 158 2.22 5.62 -6.35
C THR A 158 3.41 6.11 -7.18
N LEU A 159 4.53 5.41 -7.16
CA LEU A 159 5.69 5.73 -8.01
C LEU A 159 5.36 5.69 -9.51
N ALA A 160 4.51 4.77 -9.93
CA ALA A 160 4.06 4.66 -11.32
C ALA A 160 3.01 5.70 -11.71
N THR A 161 2.42 6.42 -10.72
CA THR A 161 1.36 7.43 -10.90
C THR A 161 0.06 6.89 -11.54
N ASN A 162 -0.16 5.59 -11.49
CA ASN A 162 -1.37 4.97 -11.98
C ASN A 162 -2.54 5.19 -11.02
N PRO A 163 -3.78 5.37 -11.52
CA PRO A 163 -4.95 5.39 -10.67
C PRO A 163 -5.12 4.00 -10.03
N ALA A 164 -5.42 3.99 -8.74
CA ALA A 164 -5.65 2.77 -7.99
C ALA A 164 -6.77 2.97 -6.97
N LEU A 165 -7.49 1.90 -6.67
CA LEU A 165 -8.51 1.88 -5.63
C LEU A 165 -8.46 0.57 -4.85
N SER A 166 -8.96 0.58 -3.62
CA SER A 166 -9.20 -0.62 -2.83
C SER A 166 -10.64 -1.06 -2.98
N LEU A 167 -10.86 -2.28 -3.52
CA LEU A 167 -12.17 -2.91 -3.59
C LEU A 167 -12.31 -3.89 -2.41
N PRO A 168 -13.19 -3.62 -1.43
CA PRO A 168 -13.45 -4.57 -0.34
C PRO A 168 -14.04 -5.88 -0.89
N CYS A 169 -13.45 -7.02 -0.55
CA CYS A 169 -13.87 -8.31 -1.07
C CYS A 169 -13.65 -9.45 -0.04
N GLY A 170 -14.66 -9.63 0.81
CA GLY A 170 -14.69 -10.69 1.82
C GLY A 170 -13.74 -10.44 2.99
N ARG A 171 -13.33 -11.53 3.63
CA ARG A 171 -12.47 -11.54 4.81
C ARG A 171 -11.29 -12.48 4.61
N ASP A 172 -10.19 -12.24 5.32
CA ASP A 172 -9.06 -13.17 5.38
C ASP A 172 -9.35 -14.34 6.37
N ALA A 173 -8.40 -15.25 6.51
CA ALA A 173 -8.52 -16.41 7.41
C ALA A 173 -8.60 -16.03 8.91
N ARG A 174 -8.22 -14.81 9.28
CA ARG A 174 -8.38 -14.26 10.64
C ARG A 174 -9.74 -13.59 10.83
N GLY A 175 -10.60 -13.59 9.82
CA GLY A 175 -11.90 -12.93 9.83
C GLY A 175 -11.85 -11.41 9.62
N MET A 176 -10.68 -10.87 9.30
CA MET A 176 -10.49 -9.45 9.06
C MET A 176 -10.90 -9.05 7.65
N PRO A 177 -11.48 -7.85 7.44
CA PRO A 177 -11.83 -7.37 6.09
C PRO A 177 -10.62 -7.39 5.17
N PHE A 178 -10.81 -7.89 3.94
CA PHE A 178 -9.80 -7.93 2.91
C PHE A 178 -10.18 -7.01 1.75
N GLY A 179 -9.18 -6.34 1.18
CA GLY A 179 -9.33 -5.49 0.02
C GLY A 179 -8.39 -5.90 -1.12
N LEU A 180 -8.90 -5.83 -2.35
CA LEU A 180 -8.12 -5.96 -3.57
C LEU A 180 -7.71 -4.58 -4.05
N GLN A 181 -6.42 -4.36 -4.30
CA GLN A 181 -5.94 -3.19 -5.01
C GLN A 181 -6.21 -3.38 -6.50
N LEU A 182 -7.03 -2.53 -7.06
CA LEU A 182 -7.30 -2.46 -8.49
C LEU A 182 -6.50 -1.29 -9.05
N ILE A 183 -5.66 -1.56 -10.04
CA ILE A 183 -4.75 -0.58 -10.64
C ILE A 183 -5.16 -0.42 -12.10
N GLY A 184 -5.44 0.82 -12.50
CA GLY A 184 -5.85 1.17 -13.85
C GLY A 184 -4.74 1.79 -14.67
N ARG A 185 -4.96 1.91 -15.96
CA ARG A 185 -4.09 2.64 -16.88
C ARG A 185 -3.99 4.11 -16.46
N LEU A 186 -2.85 4.72 -16.63
CA LEU A 186 -2.64 6.15 -16.37
C LEU A 186 -3.75 7.01 -17.01
N ARG A 187 -4.36 7.88 -16.22
CA ARG A 187 -5.52 8.73 -16.59
C ARG A 187 -6.79 7.92 -16.94
N GLY A 188 -6.86 6.65 -16.56
CA GLY A 188 -7.97 5.76 -16.79
C GLY A 188 -8.96 5.67 -15.61
N ASP A 189 -9.12 6.72 -14.81
CA ASP A 189 -9.86 6.72 -13.55
C ASP A 189 -11.32 6.25 -13.75
N VAL A 190 -12.00 6.78 -14.75
CA VAL A 190 -13.40 6.42 -15.04
C VAL A 190 -13.52 4.95 -15.44
N ALA A 191 -12.59 4.45 -16.28
CA ALA A 191 -12.57 3.05 -16.67
C ALA A 191 -12.29 2.14 -15.46
N LEU A 192 -11.36 2.53 -14.60
CA LEU A 192 -11.05 1.80 -13.37
C LEU A 192 -12.28 1.71 -12.45
N LEU A 193 -12.98 2.82 -12.22
CA LEU A 193 -14.21 2.85 -11.41
C LEU A 193 -15.31 1.97 -12.01
N SER A 194 -15.47 1.98 -13.34
CA SER A 194 -16.44 1.13 -14.01
C SER A 194 -16.09 -0.36 -13.87
N MET A 195 -14.84 -0.74 -13.99
CA MET A 195 -14.37 -2.11 -13.77
C MET A 195 -14.56 -2.55 -12.31
N ALA A 196 -14.25 -1.69 -11.37
CA ALA A 196 -14.45 -1.94 -9.94
C ALA A 196 -15.92 -2.17 -9.60
N GLN A 197 -16.81 -1.33 -10.11
CA GLN A 197 -18.27 -1.47 -9.95
C GLN A 197 -18.78 -2.80 -10.53
N ALA A 198 -18.30 -3.18 -11.70
CA ALA A 198 -18.70 -4.45 -12.32
C ALA A 198 -18.25 -5.66 -11.49
N LEU A 199 -17.04 -5.61 -10.92
CA LEU A 199 -16.53 -6.67 -10.02
C LEU A 199 -17.31 -6.72 -8.71
N GLU A 200 -17.57 -5.58 -8.07
CA GLU A 200 -18.37 -5.49 -6.83
C GLU A 200 -19.76 -6.09 -7.04
N GLN A 201 -20.43 -5.77 -8.15
CA GLN A 201 -21.73 -6.33 -8.50
C GLN A 201 -21.68 -7.84 -8.76
N ALA A 202 -20.63 -8.30 -9.45
CA ALA A 202 -20.45 -9.73 -9.73
C ALA A 202 -20.23 -10.57 -8.47
N TRP A 203 -19.68 -9.97 -7.42
CA TRP A 203 -19.38 -10.63 -6.13
C TRP A 203 -20.45 -10.42 -5.07
N ALA A 204 -21.41 -9.51 -5.27
CA ALA A 204 -22.41 -9.16 -4.25
C ALA A 204 -23.23 -10.34 -3.72
N GLY A 205 -23.45 -11.37 -4.56
CA GLY A 205 -24.16 -12.60 -4.18
C GLY A 205 -23.31 -13.71 -3.60
N ASP A 206 -21.98 -13.53 -3.51
CA ASP A 206 -21.04 -14.52 -3.00
C ASP A 206 -20.60 -14.12 -1.60
N ALA A 207 -21.06 -14.87 -0.58
CA ALA A 207 -20.77 -14.54 0.83
C ALA A 207 -19.26 -14.50 1.18
N ALA A 208 -18.42 -15.20 0.43
CA ALA A 208 -16.97 -15.22 0.62
C ALA A 208 -16.26 -14.00 0.02
N LEU A 209 -16.87 -13.37 -1.00
CA LEU A 209 -16.28 -12.29 -1.78
C LEU A 209 -17.02 -10.95 -1.62
N ALA A 210 -18.29 -10.98 -1.19
CA ALA A 210 -19.07 -9.77 -0.99
C ALA A 210 -18.40 -8.82 0.01
N ARG A 211 -18.58 -7.53 -0.19
CA ARG A 211 -18.09 -6.51 0.74
C ARG A 211 -18.59 -6.77 2.16
N PRO A 212 -17.68 -6.91 3.16
CA PRO A 212 -18.10 -7.06 4.55
C PRO A 212 -18.84 -5.80 5.03
N VAL A 213 -20.05 -5.96 5.53
CA VAL A 213 -20.84 -4.87 6.13
C VAL A 213 -20.82 -5.03 7.64
N PRO A 214 -20.47 -3.99 8.41
CA PRO A 214 -20.51 -4.04 9.87
C PRO A 214 -21.94 -4.14 10.37
N ASP A 215 -22.17 -4.96 11.41
CA ASP A 215 -23.44 -4.97 12.14
C ASP A 215 -23.51 -3.76 13.07
N LEU A 216 -24.15 -2.70 12.59
CA LEU A 216 -24.30 -1.45 13.35
C LEU A 216 -25.08 -1.64 14.65
N ALA A 217 -26.04 -2.59 14.70
CA ALA A 217 -26.79 -2.88 15.90
C ALA A 217 -25.94 -3.62 16.95
N ALA A 218 -25.08 -4.53 16.50
CA ALA A 218 -24.11 -5.17 17.40
C ALA A 218 -23.08 -4.16 17.92
N LEU A 219 -22.57 -3.29 17.07
CA LEU A 219 -21.62 -2.23 17.45
C LEU A 219 -22.24 -1.25 18.46
N ALA A 220 -23.50 -0.84 18.27
CA ALA A 220 -24.20 0.03 19.22
C ALA A 220 -24.43 -0.62 20.61
N ARG A 221 -24.52 -1.95 20.67
CA ARG A 221 -24.62 -2.70 21.92
C ARG A 221 -23.28 -2.94 22.61
N SER A 222 -22.20 -2.90 21.86
CA SER A 222 -20.86 -3.06 22.42
C SER A 222 -20.42 -1.73 23.03
N ALA A 223 -20.57 -1.60 24.35
CA ALA A 223 -20.13 -0.42 25.10
C ALA A 223 -18.60 -0.40 25.24
N VAL A 224 -17.87 -0.31 24.14
CA VAL A 224 -16.42 -0.06 24.17
C VAL A 224 -16.23 1.44 24.38
N ASP A 225 -15.64 1.81 25.50
CA ASP A 225 -15.21 3.20 25.72
C ASP A 225 -14.02 3.52 24.79
N LEU A 226 -14.33 4.02 23.61
CA LEU A 226 -13.33 4.43 22.62
C LEU A 226 -12.51 5.65 23.06
N LYS A 227 -12.84 6.29 24.19
CA LYS A 227 -12.02 7.38 24.74
C LYS A 227 -10.82 6.85 25.51
N ALA A 228 -10.93 5.67 26.12
CA ALA A 228 -9.80 5.05 26.81
C ALA A 228 -8.58 4.80 25.92
N PRO A 229 -8.74 4.35 24.66
CA PRO A 229 -7.62 4.21 23.71
C PRO A 229 -6.91 5.52 23.37
N VAL A 230 -7.63 6.61 23.26
CA VAL A 230 -7.10 7.93 22.85
C VAL A 230 -6.27 8.59 23.95
N THR A 231 -6.40 8.12 25.21
CA THR A 231 -5.68 8.66 26.36
C THR A 231 -4.33 7.99 26.61
N HIS A 232 -3.97 6.95 25.87
CA HIS A 232 -2.66 6.33 26.00
C HIS A 232 -1.58 7.25 25.45
N PRO A 233 -0.45 7.39 26.16
CA PRO A 233 0.64 8.22 25.67
C PRO A 233 1.12 7.71 24.31
N PRO A 234 1.56 8.61 23.42
CA PRO A 234 2.12 8.22 22.15
C PRO A 234 3.24 7.21 22.35
N LEU A 235 3.38 6.28 21.40
CA LEU A 235 4.38 5.21 21.41
C LEU A 235 5.81 5.77 21.19
N GLU A 236 6.21 6.73 22.01
CA GLU A 236 7.48 7.48 21.86
C GLU A 236 8.72 6.58 21.81
N GLY A 237 8.68 5.41 22.45
CA GLY A 237 9.81 4.47 22.44
C GLY A 237 9.96 3.62 21.17
N LYS A 238 8.87 3.43 20.39
CA LYS A 238 8.91 2.58 19.19
C LYS A 238 9.24 3.36 17.90
N VAL A 239 9.00 4.66 17.91
CA VAL A 239 9.31 5.55 16.77
C VAL A 239 10.82 5.79 16.63
N ALA A 240 11.56 5.82 17.73
CA ALA A 240 13.00 6.04 17.73
C ALA A 240 13.82 4.84 17.21
N ALA A 241 13.30 3.61 17.30
CA ALA A 241 14.02 2.41 16.87
C ALA A 241 14.05 2.22 15.33
N GLY A 242 13.15 2.87 14.59
CA GLY A 242 13.12 2.77 13.13
C GLY A 242 13.97 3.79 12.38
N ALA A 243 14.45 4.84 13.08
CA ALA A 243 15.27 5.88 12.46
C ALA A 243 16.79 5.60 12.50
N GLY A 244 17.20 4.50 13.13
CA GLY A 244 18.61 4.25 13.48
C GLY A 244 19.39 3.26 12.63
N ALA A 245 18.84 2.71 11.54
CA ALA A 245 19.53 1.70 10.72
C ALA A 245 19.65 2.08 9.24
N ALA A 246 19.97 3.34 8.95
CA ALA A 246 20.63 3.67 7.70
C ALA A 246 22.14 3.70 7.97
N THR A 247 22.71 2.52 8.22
CA THR A 247 24.18 2.36 8.18
C THR A 247 24.62 2.49 6.74
N ALA A 248 25.53 3.41 6.53
CA ALA A 248 26.22 3.65 5.28
C ALA A 248 26.79 2.36 4.66
N VAL A 249 26.53 2.15 3.38
CA VAL A 249 27.46 1.67 2.37
C VAL A 249 27.14 2.45 1.10
#